data_1103f806ebca87e98e97a5133a7d7dd0
#
_entry.id   1103f806ebca87e98e97a5133a7d7dd0
#
_cell.length_a   1.000
_cell.length_b   1.000
_cell.length_c   1.000
_cell.angle_alpha   90.00
_cell.angle_beta   90.00
_cell.angle_gamma   90.00
#
_symmetry.space_group_name_H-M   'P 1'
#
loop_
_entity.id
_entity.type
_entity.pdbx_description
1 polymer ?
#
loop_
_entity_poly.entity_id
_entity_poly.type
_entity_poly.pdbx_seq_one_letter_code
_entity_poly.pdbx_strand_id
1 'polypeptide(L)'
;MLNHLMWLGAHGFDCGAMNILIYCFREREDLFDMYEAVSGARMHAAYFRPGGVYRDLPDTMPQYQASKFKNAKAISQLNENRNGSLLDFIDDFTKRFPKYVDEYETLLTDNRIWKQRTVGIGVVTPERAKNLGFTGPMLRGSGVAWDLRKHQPYDVYDQMDFDIPVGKTGDCYDRYLIRV
;
A
#
# COMPACT_ATOMS: atom_id res chain seq x y z
N MET A 1 1.74 1.55 -1.73
CA MET A 1 0.57 1.42 -0.84
C MET A 1 -0.76 1.39 -1.60
N LEU A 2 -1.15 2.38 -2.38
CA LEU A 2 -2.42 2.43 -3.13
C LEU A 2 -2.74 1.15 -3.92
N ASN A 3 -1.75 0.60 -4.63
CA ASN A 3 -1.88 -0.64 -5.38
C ASN A 3 -2.17 -1.85 -4.47
N HIS A 4 -1.43 -1.99 -3.37
CA HIS A 4 -1.63 -3.10 -2.44
C HIS A 4 -2.99 -3.05 -1.74
N LEU A 5 -3.43 -1.87 -1.35
CA LEU A 5 -4.77 -1.67 -0.78
C LEU A 5 -5.88 -1.99 -1.79
N MET A 6 -5.74 -1.57 -3.05
CA MET A 6 -6.69 -1.92 -4.11
C MET A 6 -6.75 -3.42 -4.32
N TRP A 7 -5.59 -4.07 -4.43
CA TRP A 7 -5.52 -5.52 -4.61
C TRP A 7 -6.14 -6.26 -3.43
N LEU A 8 -5.79 -5.88 -2.18
CA LEU A 8 -6.29 -6.52 -0.97
C LEU A 8 -7.81 -6.39 -0.86
N GLY A 9 -8.32 -5.18 -1.09
CA GLY A 9 -9.75 -4.91 -1.06
C GLY A 9 -10.53 -5.73 -2.11
N ALA A 10 -10.06 -5.74 -3.35
CA ALA A 10 -10.69 -6.48 -4.45
C ALA A 10 -10.62 -7.99 -4.23
N HIS A 11 -9.46 -8.51 -3.86
CA HIS A 11 -9.29 -9.94 -3.60
C HIS A 11 -10.10 -10.42 -2.40
N GLY A 12 -10.13 -9.64 -1.32
CA GLY A 12 -10.98 -9.92 -0.16
C GLY A 12 -12.46 -9.93 -0.52
N PHE A 13 -12.91 -8.96 -1.30
CA PHE A 13 -14.28 -8.90 -1.82
C PHE A 13 -14.65 -10.14 -2.64
N ASP A 14 -13.81 -10.56 -3.57
CA ASP A 14 -14.01 -11.74 -4.41
C ASP A 14 -14.08 -13.05 -3.59
N CYS A 15 -13.35 -13.09 -2.47
CA CYS A 15 -13.42 -14.20 -1.52
C CYS A 15 -14.55 -14.09 -0.50
N GLY A 16 -15.43 -13.09 -0.61
CA GLY A 16 -16.61 -12.91 0.22
C GLY A 16 -16.41 -12.03 1.46
N ALA A 17 -15.24 -11.43 1.65
CA ALA A 17 -14.96 -10.48 2.73
C ALA A 17 -15.25 -9.04 2.28
N MET A 18 -16.53 -8.71 2.10
CA MET A 18 -16.96 -7.41 1.57
C MET A 18 -16.43 -6.21 2.37
N ASN A 19 -16.35 -6.33 3.69
CA ASN A 19 -15.91 -5.24 4.56
C ASN A 19 -14.47 -4.81 4.30
N ILE A 20 -13.61 -5.73 3.89
CA ILE A 20 -12.21 -5.43 3.57
C ILE A 20 -12.08 -4.42 2.44
N LEU A 21 -12.94 -4.47 1.44
CA LEU A 21 -12.97 -3.48 0.37
C LEU A 21 -13.20 -2.08 0.93
N ILE A 22 -14.18 -1.92 1.80
CA ILE A 22 -14.53 -0.63 2.41
C ILE A 22 -13.39 -0.10 3.27
N TYR A 23 -12.78 -0.95 4.09
CA TYR A 23 -11.65 -0.57 4.94
C TYR A 23 -10.42 -0.17 4.11
N CYS A 24 -10.04 -0.94 3.11
CA CYS A 24 -8.92 -0.58 2.24
C CYS A 24 -9.17 0.74 1.49
N PHE A 25 -10.39 1.00 1.08
CA PHE A 25 -10.73 2.23 0.38
C PHE A 25 -10.76 3.45 1.31
N ARG A 26 -11.01 3.27 2.60
CA ARG A 26 -10.87 4.33 3.60
C ARG A 26 -9.45 4.92 3.62
N GLU A 27 -8.43 4.08 3.68
CA GLU A 27 -7.04 4.54 3.67
C GLU A 27 -6.60 5.01 2.27
N ARG A 28 -7.19 4.45 1.21
CA ARG A 28 -6.94 4.93 -0.15
C ARG A 28 -7.37 6.38 -0.36
N GLU A 29 -8.43 6.84 0.30
CA GLU A 29 -8.87 8.23 0.23
C GLU A 29 -7.80 9.18 0.78
N ASP A 30 -7.17 8.87 1.91
CA ASP A 30 -6.05 9.66 2.44
C ASP A 30 -4.89 9.76 1.45
N LEU A 31 -4.55 8.66 0.80
CA LEU A 31 -3.48 8.60 -0.21
C LEU A 31 -3.85 9.34 -1.50
N PHE A 32 -5.11 9.34 -1.89
CA PHE A 32 -5.59 10.13 -3.03
C PHE A 32 -5.51 11.63 -2.75
N ASP A 33 -5.77 12.04 -1.53
CA ASP A 33 -5.63 13.44 -1.14
C ASP A 33 -4.15 13.90 -1.20
N MET A 34 -3.21 13.02 -0.81
CA MET A 34 -1.78 13.28 -1.02
C MET A 34 -1.44 13.41 -2.51
N TYR A 35 -1.94 12.51 -3.35
CA TYR A 35 -1.73 12.56 -4.80
C TYR A 35 -2.26 13.85 -5.40
N GLU A 36 -3.46 14.25 -5.01
CA GLU A 36 -4.08 15.48 -5.49
C GLU A 36 -3.33 16.73 -5.02
N ALA A 37 -2.83 16.75 -3.79
CA ALA A 37 -1.99 17.83 -3.29
C ALA A 37 -0.72 18.01 -4.13
N VAL A 38 -0.07 16.91 -4.50
CA VAL A 38 1.19 16.91 -5.22
C VAL A 38 1.03 17.16 -6.71
N SER A 39 0.05 16.53 -7.35
CA SER A 39 -0.09 16.50 -8.82
C SER A 39 -1.35 17.17 -9.36
N GLY A 40 -2.33 17.46 -8.52
CA GLY A 40 -3.64 17.95 -8.93
C GLY A 40 -4.62 16.85 -9.36
N ALA A 41 -4.18 15.59 -9.42
CA ALA A 41 -5.00 14.46 -9.81
C ALA A 41 -5.02 13.38 -8.73
N ARG A 42 -6.22 12.85 -8.41
CA ARG A 42 -6.40 11.86 -7.35
C ARG A 42 -5.80 10.49 -7.69
N MET A 43 -5.89 10.06 -8.93
CA MET A 43 -5.50 8.72 -9.35
C MET A 43 -4.39 8.72 -10.40
N HIS A 44 -4.60 9.41 -11.50
CA HIS A 44 -3.67 9.45 -12.63
C HIS A 44 -2.78 10.68 -12.54
N ALA A 45 -1.83 10.65 -11.60
CA ALA A 45 -1.05 11.80 -11.20
C ALA A 45 -0.16 12.39 -12.30
N ALA A 46 0.33 11.58 -13.23
CA ALA A 46 1.29 11.97 -14.27
C ALA A 46 2.45 12.85 -13.71
N TYR A 47 2.92 12.51 -12.50
CA TYR A 47 3.86 13.33 -11.75
C TYR A 47 5.29 13.24 -12.28
N PHE A 48 5.71 12.02 -12.66
CA PHE A 48 7.01 11.78 -13.26
C PHE A 48 7.04 12.26 -14.72
N ARG A 49 8.05 13.03 -15.07
CA ARG A 49 8.24 13.60 -16.42
C ARG A 49 9.67 13.36 -16.88
N PRO A 50 9.95 13.32 -18.19
CA PRO A 50 11.33 13.28 -18.67
C PRO A 50 12.15 14.44 -18.07
N GLY A 51 13.23 14.07 -17.35
CA GLY A 51 14.08 15.03 -16.65
C GLY A 51 13.72 15.29 -15.18
N GLY A 52 12.70 14.63 -14.62
CA GLY A 52 12.36 14.76 -13.20
C GLY A 52 10.89 14.59 -12.87
N VAL A 53 10.34 15.60 -12.19
CA VAL A 53 8.95 15.62 -11.73
C VAL A 53 8.23 16.86 -12.22
N TYR A 54 6.90 16.81 -12.24
CA TYR A 54 6.05 17.89 -12.74
C TYR A 54 6.24 19.20 -11.96
N ARG A 55 6.33 19.12 -10.64
CA ARG A 55 6.55 20.26 -9.73
C ARG A 55 7.08 19.77 -8.39
N ASP A 56 7.64 20.69 -7.60
CA ASP A 56 8.04 20.39 -6.22
C ASP A 56 6.84 20.12 -5.31
N LEU A 57 7.11 19.52 -4.16
CA LEU A 57 6.09 19.25 -3.16
C LEU A 57 5.50 20.59 -2.64
N PRO A 58 4.18 20.67 -2.46
CA PRO A 58 3.57 21.87 -1.88
C PRO A 58 3.91 21.98 -0.39
N ASP A 59 4.13 23.20 0.09
CA ASP A 59 4.38 23.46 1.51
C ASP A 59 3.16 23.19 2.38
N THR A 60 1.96 23.31 1.81
CA THR A 60 0.70 23.16 2.54
C THR A 60 -0.27 22.25 1.80
N MET A 61 -1.11 21.52 2.57
CA MET A 61 -2.25 20.82 2.01
C MET A 61 -3.31 21.81 1.50
N PRO A 62 -3.93 21.57 0.34
CA PRO A 62 -5.03 22.39 -0.14
C PRO A 62 -6.19 22.47 0.86
N GLN A 63 -6.72 23.66 1.11
CA GLN A 63 -7.76 23.90 2.14
C GLN A 63 -9.02 23.04 1.95
N TYR A 64 -9.40 22.72 0.73
CA TYR A 64 -10.58 21.91 0.49
C TYR A 64 -10.40 20.44 0.94
N GLN A 65 -9.17 19.91 0.88
CA GLN A 65 -8.85 18.58 1.40
C GLN A 65 -8.96 18.56 2.92
N ALA A 66 -8.44 19.58 3.58
CA ALA A 66 -8.64 19.77 5.02
C ALA A 66 -10.11 19.84 5.42
N SER A 67 -10.99 20.35 4.55
CA SER A 67 -12.42 20.44 4.81
C SER A 67 -13.16 19.11 4.71
N LYS A 68 -12.72 18.18 3.89
CA LYS A 68 -13.29 16.81 3.81
C LYS A 68 -13.15 16.07 5.14
N PHE A 69 -12.09 16.36 5.89
CA PHE A 69 -11.76 15.69 7.14
C PHE A 69 -12.38 16.35 8.37
N LYS A 70 -13.11 17.46 8.23
CA LYS A 70 -13.76 18.17 9.35
C LYS A 70 -14.73 17.31 10.17
N ASN A 71 -15.20 16.21 9.63
CA ASN A 71 -16.07 15.28 10.35
C ASN A 71 -15.32 14.20 11.14
N ALA A 72 -14.02 14.07 10.97
CA ALA A 72 -13.19 13.18 11.76
C ALA A 72 -12.56 13.99 12.91
N LYS A 73 -13.13 13.89 14.11
CA LYS A 73 -12.65 14.61 15.34
C LYS A 73 -11.14 14.45 15.57
N ALA A 74 -10.54 13.36 15.14
CA ALA A 74 -9.11 13.11 15.27
C ALA A 74 -8.26 13.99 14.32
N ILE A 75 -8.76 14.28 13.13
CA ILE A 75 -8.03 15.05 12.11
C ILE A 75 -8.20 16.55 12.33
N SER A 76 -9.33 17.00 12.88
CA SER A 76 -9.49 18.40 13.28
C SER A 76 -8.51 18.81 14.38
N GLN A 77 -8.20 17.92 15.31
CA GLN A 77 -7.19 18.17 16.35
C GLN A 77 -5.76 18.21 15.81
N LEU A 78 -5.47 17.46 14.74
CA LEU A 78 -4.17 17.48 14.06
C LEU A 78 -3.95 18.80 13.29
N ASN A 79 -5.01 19.29 12.63
CA ASN A 79 -4.94 20.54 11.85
C ASN A 79 -4.88 21.81 12.73
N GLU A 80 -5.38 21.77 13.96
CA GLU A 80 -5.28 22.92 14.87
C GLU A 80 -3.89 23.11 15.46
N ASN A 81 -3.09 22.05 15.56
CA ASN A 81 -1.74 22.06 16.17
C ASN A 81 -0.58 21.97 15.17
N ARG A 82 -0.85 21.75 13.89
CA ARG A 82 0.15 21.63 12.84
C ARG A 82 -0.19 22.57 11.70
N ASN A 83 0.81 23.22 11.14
CA ASN A 83 0.69 24.19 10.04
C ASN A 83 0.14 23.62 8.71
N GLY A 84 -0.53 22.46 8.74
CA GLY A 84 -1.20 21.85 7.60
C GLY A 84 -0.26 21.52 6.43
N SER A 85 1.00 21.18 6.70
CA SER A 85 1.94 20.82 5.65
C SER A 85 1.63 19.40 5.11
N LEU A 86 1.98 19.17 3.84
CA LEU A 86 1.87 17.85 3.23
C LEU A 86 2.73 16.83 4.00
N LEU A 87 3.91 17.22 4.45
CA LEU A 87 4.83 16.33 5.18
C LEU A 87 4.27 15.93 6.54
N ASP A 88 3.61 16.85 7.24
CA ASP A 88 2.91 16.52 8.50
C ASP A 88 1.76 15.53 8.27
N PHE A 89 1.03 15.68 7.16
CA PHE A 89 -0.04 14.76 6.80
C PHE A 89 0.51 13.36 6.48
N ILE A 90 1.61 13.27 5.75
CA ILE A 90 2.29 12.01 5.44
C ILE A 90 2.80 11.35 6.73
N ASP A 91 3.45 12.11 7.62
CA ASP A 91 3.95 11.62 8.90
C ASP A 91 2.83 11.06 9.79
N ASP A 92 1.72 11.77 9.87
CA ASP A 92 0.55 11.30 10.61
C ASP A 92 -0.05 10.03 10.00
N PHE A 93 -0.19 9.98 8.67
CA PHE A 93 -0.67 8.80 7.98
C PHE A 93 0.24 7.58 8.23
N THR A 94 1.55 7.74 8.11
CA THR A 94 2.50 6.64 8.33
C THR A 94 2.48 6.12 9.77
N LYS A 95 2.24 6.98 10.76
CA LYS A 95 2.08 6.58 12.17
C LYS A 95 0.78 5.80 12.44
N ARG A 96 -0.30 6.14 11.72
CA ARG A 96 -1.59 5.46 11.87
C ARG A 96 -1.69 4.16 11.08
N PHE A 97 -0.98 4.07 9.95
CA PHE A 97 -1.14 3.00 8.98
C PHE A 97 -0.87 1.59 9.54
N PRO A 98 0.12 1.33 10.40
CA PRO A 98 0.33 0.01 10.99
C PRO A 98 -0.91 -0.53 11.72
N LYS A 99 -1.64 0.32 12.43
CA LYS A 99 -2.90 -0.08 13.09
C LYS A 99 -3.96 -0.58 12.10
N TYR A 100 -4.02 0.00 10.91
CA TYR A 100 -4.94 -0.46 9.88
C TYR A 100 -4.51 -1.78 9.26
N VAL A 101 -3.22 -2.01 9.15
CA VAL A 101 -2.67 -3.32 8.76
C VAL A 101 -3.08 -4.38 9.77
N ASP A 102 -2.97 -4.12 11.07
CA ASP A 102 -3.43 -5.02 12.13
C ASP A 102 -4.94 -5.32 12.03
N GLU A 103 -5.77 -4.32 11.64
CA GLU A 103 -7.19 -4.53 11.37
C GLU A 103 -7.41 -5.51 10.21
N TYR A 104 -6.65 -5.38 9.12
CA TYR A 104 -6.75 -6.31 7.97
C TYR A 104 -6.30 -7.71 8.33
N GLU A 105 -5.21 -7.85 9.09
CA GLU A 105 -4.74 -9.15 9.57
C GLU A 105 -5.77 -9.82 10.47
N THR A 106 -6.35 -9.10 11.40
CA THR A 106 -7.40 -9.61 12.29
C THR A 106 -8.60 -10.15 11.51
N LEU A 107 -8.96 -9.51 10.40
CA LEU A 107 -10.10 -9.91 9.58
C LEU A 107 -9.81 -11.09 8.65
N LEU A 108 -8.57 -11.21 8.15
CA LEU A 108 -8.23 -12.13 7.07
C LEU A 108 -7.25 -13.22 7.48
N THR A 109 -6.13 -12.90 8.13
CA THR A 109 -4.99 -13.82 8.27
C THR A 109 -5.39 -15.17 8.87
N ASP A 110 -6.17 -15.17 9.94
CA ASP A 110 -6.64 -16.42 10.57
C ASP A 110 -8.07 -16.81 10.20
N ASN A 111 -8.68 -16.10 9.29
CA ASN A 111 -10.03 -16.41 8.84
C ASN A 111 -10.08 -17.75 8.10
N ARG A 112 -10.94 -18.66 8.56
CA ARG A 112 -11.08 -20.01 7.99
C ARG A 112 -11.47 -19.98 6.51
N ILE A 113 -12.41 -19.12 6.13
CA ILE A 113 -12.88 -19.02 4.74
C ILE A 113 -11.78 -18.51 3.84
N TRP A 114 -11.04 -17.48 4.31
CA TRP A 114 -9.90 -16.94 3.60
C TRP A 114 -8.82 -17.99 3.36
N LYS A 115 -8.41 -18.72 4.40
CA LYS A 115 -7.42 -19.80 4.29
C LYS A 115 -7.87 -20.89 3.33
N GLN A 116 -9.13 -21.34 3.41
CA GLN A 116 -9.66 -22.36 2.50
C GLN A 116 -9.69 -21.94 1.03
N ARG A 117 -9.75 -20.64 0.75
CA ARG A 117 -9.79 -20.09 -0.61
C ARG A 117 -8.43 -19.66 -1.16
N THR A 118 -7.40 -19.66 -0.33
CA THR A 118 -6.08 -19.10 -0.73
C THR A 118 -4.93 -20.07 -0.49
N VAL A 119 -4.94 -20.86 0.58
CA VAL A 119 -3.86 -21.80 0.90
C VAL A 119 -3.86 -22.96 -0.09
N GLY A 120 -2.70 -23.20 -0.70
CA GLY A 120 -2.51 -24.25 -1.71
C GLY A 120 -3.17 -23.95 -3.06
N ILE A 121 -3.76 -22.79 -3.23
CA ILE A 121 -4.41 -22.37 -4.48
C ILE A 121 -3.46 -21.53 -5.34
N GLY A 122 -3.38 -21.83 -6.63
CA GLY A 122 -2.55 -21.07 -7.59
C GLY A 122 -1.06 -21.13 -7.27
N VAL A 123 -0.57 -22.27 -6.85
CA VAL A 123 0.85 -22.50 -6.54
C VAL A 123 1.72 -22.31 -7.78
N VAL A 124 2.74 -21.49 -7.67
CA VAL A 124 3.75 -21.25 -8.70
C VAL A 124 5.13 -21.50 -8.10
N THR A 125 5.84 -22.48 -8.66
CA THR A 125 7.21 -22.80 -8.21
C THR A 125 8.19 -21.68 -8.55
N PRO A 126 9.33 -21.54 -7.84
CA PRO A 126 10.35 -20.55 -8.13
C PRO A 126 10.85 -20.57 -9.59
N GLU A 127 11.06 -21.77 -10.15
CA GLU A 127 11.51 -21.95 -11.54
C GLU A 127 10.46 -21.46 -12.54
N ARG A 128 9.19 -21.85 -12.32
CA ARG A 128 8.09 -21.41 -13.17
C ARG A 128 7.88 -19.91 -13.09
N ALA A 129 7.98 -19.33 -11.89
CA ALA A 129 7.89 -17.90 -11.69
C ALA A 129 8.96 -17.13 -12.48
N LYS A 130 10.21 -17.58 -12.44
CA LYS A 130 11.31 -17.00 -13.22
C LYS A 130 11.07 -17.13 -14.72
N ASN A 131 10.67 -18.31 -15.19
CA ASN A 131 10.41 -18.58 -16.61
C ASN A 131 9.25 -17.73 -17.17
N LEU A 132 8.26 -17.41 -16.32
CA LEU A 132 7.14 -16.55 -16.68
C LEU A 132 7.43 -15.06 -16.49
N GLY A 133 8.62 -14.66 -16.03
CA GLY A 133 9.01 -13.28 -15.84
C GLY A 133 8.33 -12.63 -14.63
N PHE A 134 8.01 -13.38 -13.59
CA PHE A 134 7.46 -12.81 -12.35
C PHE A 134 8.48 -11.90 -11.68
N THR A 135 7.98 -10.81 -11.09
CA THR A 135 8.79 -9.83 -10.34
C THR A 135 8.06 -9.41 -9.06
N GLY A 136 8.76 -8.69 -8.19
CA GLY A 136 8.19 -8.08 -6.99
C GLY A 136 7.51 -9.09 -6.05
N PRO A 137 6.36 -8.73 -5.45
CA PRO A 137 5.64 -9.61 -4.52
C PRO A 137 5.25 -10.96 -5.10
N MET A 138 4.97 -11.03 -6.41
CA MET A 138 4.62 -12.28 -7.08
C MET A 138 5.79 -13.27 -7.07
N LEU A 139 7.00 -12.80 -7.33
CA LEU A 139 8.21 -13.62 -7.33
C LEU A 139 8.63 -13.99 -5.89
N ARG A 140 8.56 -13.02 -4.99
CA ARG A 140 8.86 -13.26 -3.57
C ARG A 140 7.88 -14.23 -2.91
N GLY A 141 6.61 -14.19 -3.32
CA GLY A 141 5.62 -15.19 -2.90
C GLY A 141 6.02 -16.62 -3.25
N SER A 142 6.70 -16.83 -4.36
CA SER A 142 7.24 -18.12 -4.78
C SER A 142 8.59 -18.50 -4.12
N GLY A 143 9.02 -17.79 -3.09
CA GLY A 143 10.23 -18.13 -2.32
C GLY A 143 11.54 -17.55 -2.85
N VAL A 144 11.50 -16.61 -3.79
CA VAL A 144 12.70 -15.98 -4.34
C VAL A 144 12.90 -14.62 -3.69
N ALA A 145 13.97 -14.48 -2.91
CA ALA A 145 14.32 -13.23 -2.20
C ALA A 145 14.90 -12.19 -3.17
N TRP A 146 14.10 -11.73 -4.12
CA TRP A 146 14.50 -10.74 -5.11
C TRP A 146 13.77 -9.42 -4.91
N ASP A 147 14.55 -8.37 -4.64
CA ASP A 147 14.07 -6.99 -4.58
C ASP A 147 15.13 -6.05 -5.15
N LEU A 148 14.79 -5.33 -6.21
CA LEU A 148 15.71 -4.42 -6.89
C LEU A 148 16.23 -3.31 -5.97
N ARG A 149 15.44 -2.88 -5.00
CA ARG A 149 15.85 -1.86 -4.04
C ARG A 149 17.04 -2.28 -3.17
N LYS A 150 17.23 -3.60 -2.99
CA LYS A 150 18.39 -4.17 -2.25
C LYS A 150 19.46 -4.73 -3.19
N HIS A 151 19.08 -5.37 -4.31
CA HIS A 151 20.04 -6.03 -5.21
C HIS A 151 20.72 -5.08 -6.22
N GLN A 152 19.98 -4.06 -6.65
CA GLN A 152 20.48 -3.00 -7.53
C GLN A 152 19.90 -1.67 -7.04
N PRO A 153 20.39 -1.16 -5.91
CA PRO A 153 19.85 0.06 -5.30
C PRO A 153 19.83 1.21 -6.31
N TYR A 154 18.74 1.95 -6.28
CA TYR A 154 18.57 3.16 -7.07
C TYR A 154 17.98 4.25 -6.18
N ASP A 155 18.11 5.52 -6.59
CA ASP A 155 17.65 6.67 -5.84
C ASP A 155 18.27 6.68 -4.43
N VAL A 156 17.50 6.70 -3.36
CA VAL A 156 17.95 6.73 -1.96
C VAL A 156 17.72 5.42 -1.22
N TYR A 157 17.41 4.33 -1.92
CA TYR A 157 17.08 3.06 -1.27
C TYR A 157 18.25 2.40 -0.53
N ASP A 158 19.48 2.73 -0.89
CA ASP A 158 20.70 2.32 -0.16
C ASP A 158 20.78 2.88 1.26
N GLN A 159 20.08 4.00 1.53
CA GLN A 159 20.03 4.65 2.83
C GLN A 159 18.85 4.15 3.70
N MET A 160 17.99 3.30 3.15
CA MET A 160 16.79 2.83 3.85
C MET A 160 17.00 1.45 4.44
N ASP A 161 16.62 1.30 5.71
CA ASP A 161 16.58 0.02 6.39
C ASP A 161 15.18 -0.59 6.31
N PHE A 162 15.07 -1.74 5.65
CA PHE A 162 13.83 -2.51 5.51
C PHE A 162 14.13 -3.97 5.17
N ASP A 163 13.24 -4.86 5.60
CA ASP A 163 13.32 -6.28 5.30
C ASP A 163 12.64 -6.63 3.96
N ILE A 164 13.05 -7.76 3.40
CA ILE A 164 12.44 -8.33 2.20
C ILE A 164 11.55 -9.51 2.62
N PRO A 165 10.22 -9.35 2.63
CA PRO A 165 9.33 -10.47 2.93
C PRO A 165 9.36 -11.50 1.80
N VAL A 166 9.49 -12.79 2.17
CA VAL A 166 9.59 -13.91 1.22
C VAL A 166 8.63 -15.02 1.62
N GLY A 167 7.80 -15.47 0.69
CA GLY A 167 6.90 -16.59 0.87
C GLY A 167 7.60 -17.96 0.83
N LYS A 168 6.85 -19.01 1.03
CA LYS A 168 7.38 -20.39 1.07
C LYS A 168 6.75 -21.29 0.02
N THR A 169 5.46 -21.20 -0.19
CA THR A 169 4.65 -22.12 -1.00
C THR A 169 4.41 -21.60 -2.41
N GLY A 170 4.40 -20.28 -2.59
CA GLY A 170 4.07 -19.65 -3.87
C GLY A 170 2.60 -19.69 -4.22
N ASP A 171 1.72 -19.79 -3.24
CA ASP A 171 0.26 -19.81 -3.41
C ASP A 171 -0.38 -18.41 -3.25
N CYS A 172 -1.69 -18.34 -3.33
CA CYS A 172 -2.43 -17.11 -3.14
C CYS A 172 -2.28 -16.55 -1.72
N TYR A 173 -2.15 -17.41 -0.72
CA TYR A 173 -1.98 -16.99 0.67
C TYR A 173 -0.62 -16.34 0.90
N ASP A 174 0.47 -16.90 0.37
CA ASP A 174 1.79 -16.28 0.44
C ASP A 174 1.81 -14.92 -0.26
N ARG A 175 1.17 -14.80 -1.43
CA ARG A 175 1.05 -13.51 -2.13
C ARG A 175 0.24 -12.47 -1.35
N TYR A 176 -0.69 -12.91 -0.53
CA TYR A 176 -1.39 -12.06 0.43
C TYR A 176 -0.46 -11.61 1.54
N LEU A 177 0.20 -12.53 2.25
CA LEU A 177 1.10 -12.23 3.37
C LEU A 177 2.23 -11.26 3.01
N ILE A 178 2.75 -11.34 1.78
CA ILE A 178 3.82 -10.44 1.32
C ILE A 178 3.33 -9.01 1.10
N ARG A 179 2.03 -8.80 0.91
CA ARG A 179 1.46 -7.47 0.68
C ARG A 179 0.95 -6.79 1.94
N VAL A 180 0.69 -7.56 2.96
CA VAL A 180 0.32 -7.10 4.31
C VAL A 180 1.55 -6.97 5.17
#